data_ca0ad70ee0e9746a05eba438f558d93e
#
_entry.id   ca0ad70ee0e9746a05eba438f558d93e
#
_cell.length_a   1.000
_cell.length_b   1.000
_cell.length_c   1.000
_cell.angle_alpha   90.00
_cell.angle_beta   90.00
_cell.angle_gamma   90.00
#
_symmetry.space_group_name_H-M   'P 1'
#
loop_
_entity.id
_entity.type
_entity.pdbx_description
1 polymer ?
#
loop_
_entity_poly.entity_id
_entity_poly.type
_entity_poly.pdbx_seq_one_letter_code
_entity_poly.pdbx_strand_id
1 'polypeptide(L)'
;MLPNVIREGLTFDDVLLVPRRSEVLPKEVKLETWLTDKIKLNIPFLSAAMDTVTESKTAIAMAREGGLGIIHKNMSIEQQAQEVDKVKRSENGVITDPFYLSPEH
;
A
#
# COMPACT_ATOMS: atom_id res chain seq x y z
N MET A 1 28.82 -9.50 -12.80
CA MET A 1 30.07 -9.23 -12.06
C MET A 1 29.75 -8.70 -10.68
N LEU A 2 30.38 -9.24 -9.67
CA LEU A 2 30.19 -8.75 -8.31
C LEU A 2 31.03 -7.48 -8.09
N PRO A 3 30.52 -6.51 -7.34
CA PRO A 3 31.30 -5.33 -7.01
C PRO A 3 32.45 -5.69 -6.07
N ASN A 4 33.52 -4.90 -6.09
CA ASN A 4 34.67 -5.09 -5.17
C ASN A 4 34.30 -4.72 -3.73
N VAL A 5 33.22 -4.01 -3.52
CA VAL A 5 32.78 -3.58 -2.19
C VAL A 5 31.47 -4.30 -1.85
N ILE A 6 31.47 -4.94 -0.70
CA ILE A 6 30.28 -5.56 -0.14
C ILE A 6 29.60 -4.53 0.76
N ARG A 7 28.35 -4.22 0.46
CA ARG A 7 27.57 -3.28 1.26
C ARG A 7 26.92 -4.01 2.44
N GLU A 8 26.88 -3.34 3.57
CA GLU A 8 26.18 -3.84 4.74
C GLU A 8 24.66 -3.64 4.54
N GLY A 9 23.90 -4.70 4.76
CA GLY A 9 22.43 -4.63 4.76
C GLY A 9 21.94 -5.20 6.08
N LEU A 10 21.14 -4.41 6.80
CA LEU A 10 20.62 -4.81 8.10
C LEU A 10 19.20 -5.31 7.96
N THR A 11 18.84 -6.30 8.78
CA THR A 11 17.46 -6.75 8.94
C THR A 11 16.92 -6.28 10.28
N PHE A 12 15.60 -6.40 10.47
CA PHE A 12 15.01 -6.04 11.76
C PHE A 12 15.52 -6.89 12.91
N ASP A 13 16.02 -8.10 12.63
CA ASP A 13 16.63 -8.95 13.66
C ASP A 13 17.97 -8.42 14.15
N ASP A 14 18.61 -7.55 13.38
CA ASP A 14 19.95 -7.03 13.67
C ASP A 14 19.91 -5.71 14.44
N VAL A 15 18.76 -5.06 14.54
CA VAL A 15 18.69 -3.68 15.04
C VAL A 15 17.53 -3.49 16.00
N LEU A 16 17.67 -2.51 16.87
CA LEU A 16 16.61 -2.00 17.73
C LEU A 16 16.54 -0.49 17.56
N LEU A 17 15.35 0.06 17.70
CA LEU A 17 15.20 1.50 17.73
C LEU A 17 15.79 2.05 19.04
N VAL A 18 16.54 3.12 18.94
CA VAL A 18 17.09 3.81 20.11
C VAL A 18 15.94 4.55 20.82
N PRO A 19 15.72 4.26 22.12
CA PRO A 19 14.69 4.98 22.85
C PRO A 19 14.99 6.47 22.91
N ARG A 20 13.97 7.28 22.78
CA ARG A 20 14.08 8.74 22.82
C ARG A 20 13.01 9.28 23.75
N ARG A 21 13.28 10.44 24.35
CA ARG A 21 12.28 11.12 25.16
C ARG A 21 11.11 11.56 24.27
N SER A 22 9.89 11.36 24.77
CA SER A 22 8.68 11.80 24.08
C SER A 22 7.73 12.44 25.09
N GLU A 23 7.04 13.48 24.65
CA GLU A 23 5.98 14.14 25.41
C GLU A 23 4.61 13.88 24.77
N VAL A 24 4.57 13.01 23.75
CA VAL A 24 3.35 12.68 23.00
C VAL A 24 2.77 11.39 23.53
N LEU A 25 1.50 11.44 23.93
CA LEU A 25 0.78 10.24 24.36
C LEU A 25 0.39 9.40 23.13
N PRO A 26 0.28 8.07 23.27
CA PRO A 26 -0.08 7.22 22.13
C PRO A 26 -1.35 7.66 21.39
N LYS A 27 -2.34 8.17 22.09
CA LYS A 27 -3.60 8.63 21.47
C LYS A 27 -3.46 9.94 20.71
N GLU A 28 -2.35 10.66 20.92
CA GLU A 28 -2.09 11.96 20.29
C GLU A 28 -1.12 11.85 19.13
N VAL A 29 -0.66 10.64 18.82
CA VAL A 29 0.33 10.43 17.77
C VAL A 29 -0.26 10.76 16.41
N LYS A 30 0.51 11.47 15.60
CA LYS A 30 0.19 11.69 14.19
C LYS A 30 0.88 10.63 13.37
N LEU A 31 0.10 9.84 12.66
CA LEU A 31 0.61 8.71 11.85
C LEU A 31 0.84 9.08 10.39
N GLU A 32 0.41 10.27 10.00
CA GLU A 32 0.55 10.73 8.63
C GLU A 32 2.01 10.79 8.20
N THR A 33 2.28 10.36 6.99
CA THR A 33 3.63 10.37 6.43
C THR A 33 3.58 10.52 4.93
N TRP A 34 4.69 10.93 4.33
CA TRP A 34 4.82 11.06 2.89
C TRP A 34 5.54 9.83 2.34
N LEU A 35 4.89 9.15 1.40
CA LEU A 35 5.52 8.06 0.66
C LEU A 35 6.41 8.63 -0.44
N THR A 36 5.92 9.62 -1.14
CA THR A 36 6.64 10.38 -2.15
C THR A 36 6.30 11.85 -1.98
N ASP A 37 6.90 12.73 -2.78
CA ASP A 37 6.59 14.15 -2.75
C ASP A 37 5.11 14.46 -3.00
N LYS A 38 4.40 13.52 -3.61
CA LYS A 38 3.01 13.73 -4.04
C LYS A 38 2.02 12.78 -3.40
N ILE A 39 2.50 11.75 -2.70
CA ILE A 39 1.63 10.74 -2.10
C ILE A 39 1.79 10.76 -0.59
N LYS A 40 0.73 11.16 0.08
CA LYS A 40 0.64 11.19 1.53
C LYS A 40 -0.18 10.01 2.01
N LEU A 41 0.29 9.35 3.05
CA LEU A 41 -0.43 8.27 3.72
C LEU A 41 -0.95 8.77 5.06
N ASN A 42 -2.16 8.36 5.42
CA ASN A 42 -2.72 8.66 6.73
C ASN A 42 -2.17 7.74 7.81
N ILE A 43 -1.77 6.53 7.43
CA ILE A 43 -1.03 5.60 8.28
C ILE A 43 0.19 5.08 7.50
N PRO A 44 1.31 4.79 8.17
CA PRO A 44 2.55 4.41 7.49
C PRO A 44 2.59 2.92 7.15
N PHE A 45 1.59 2.44 6.41
CA PHE A 45 1.50 1.03 6.03
C PHE A 45 1.33 0.88 4.53
N LEU A 46 2.10 -0.06 3.97
CA LEU A 46 2.00 -0.49 2.58
C LEU A 46 1.80 -2.00 2.54
N SER A 47 1.02 -2.50 1.60
CA SER A 47 1.01 -3.94 1.33
C SER A 47 1.91 -4.26 0.15
N ALA A 48 2.60 -5.39 0.24
CA ALA A 48 3.66 -5.75 -0.69
C ALA A 48 3.12 -6.13 -2.08
N ALA A 49 3.91 -5.84 -3.10
CA ALA A 49 3.60 -6.17 -4.49
C ALA A 49 3.92 -7.65 -4.77
N MET A 50 3.22 -8.52 -4.08
CA MET A 50 3.36 -9.98 -4.19
C MET A 50 2.03 -10.58 -4.62
N ASP A 51 2.09 -11.61 -5.45
CA ASP A 51 0.87 -12.22 -6.00
C ASP A 51 -0.03 -12.86 -4.95
N THR A 52 0.54 -13.26 -3.83
CA THR A 52 -0.21 -13.82 -2.70
C THR A 52 -0.65 -12.77 -1.69
N VAL A 53 -0.34 -11.51 -1.90
CA VAL A 53 -0.59 -10.44 -0.92
C VAL A 53 -1.52 -9.37 -1.44
N THR A 54 -1.19 -8.73 -2.56
CA THR A 54 -1.92 -7.52 -2.96
C THR A 54 -2.50 -7.60 -4.37
N GLU A 55 -3.81 -7.72 -4.41
CA GLU A 55 -4.63 -7.43 -5.59
C GLU A 55 -5.66 -6.38 -5.17
N SER A 56 -6.68 -6.15 -5.97
CA SER A 56 -7.62 -5.05 -5.71
C SER A 56 -8.26 -5.11 -4.33
N LYS A 57 -8.63 -6.29 -3.87
CA LYS A 57 -9.31 -6.45 -2.58
C LYS A 57 -8.46 -5.95 -1.42
N THR A 58 -7.20 -6.37 -1.36
CA THR A 58 -6.26 -5.94 -0.33
C THR A 58 -5.94 -4.45 -0.48
N ALA A 59 -5.72 -4.00 -1.71
CA ALA A 59 -5.42 -2.58 -1.96
C ALA A 59 -6.58 -1.67 -1.52
N ILE A 60 -7.82 -2.08 -1.76
CA ILE A 60 -9.00 -1.34 -1.30
C ILE A 60 -9.04 -1.30 0.23
N ALA A 61 -8.80 -2.44 0.88
CA ALA A 61 -8.79 -2.50 2.34
C ALA A 61 -7.71 -1.59 2.93
N MET A 62 -6.51 -1.63 2.34
CA MET A 62 -5.40 -0.76 2.76
C MET A 62 -5.75 0.71 2.60
N ALA A 63 -6.34 1.07 1.46
CA ALA A 63 -6.73 2.46 1.21
C ALA A 63 -7.78 2.96 2.20
N ARG A 64 -8.75 2.13 2.54
CA ARG A 64 -9.80 2.48 3.51
C ARG A 64 -9.25 2.72 4.90
N GLU A 65 -8.15 2.05 5.25
CA GLU A 65 -7.50 2.26 6.54
C GLU A 65 -6.48 3.41 6.53
N GLY A 66 -6.24 4.00 5.37
CA GLY A 66 -5.33 5.13 5.22
C GLY A 66 -3.94 4.79 4.74
N GLY A 67 -3.67 3.52 4.46
CA GLY A 67 -2.42 3.07 3.86
C GLY A 67 -2.52 2.99 2.34
N LEU A 68 -1.66 2.18 1.74
CA LEU A 68 -1.60 2.00 0.29
C LEU A 68 -1.24 0.56 -0.05
N GLY A 69 -1.92 -0.03 -1.01
CA GLY A 69 -1.56 -1.32 -1.56
C GLY A 69 -0.81 -1.17 -2.87
N ILE A 70 0.24 -1.97 -3.04
CA ILE A 70 1.00 -2.03 -4.29
C ILE A 70 0.60 -3.31 -5.01
N ILE A 71 -0.10 -3.16 -6.13
CA ILE A 71 -0.59 -4.30 -6.89
C ILE A 71 0.59 -4.98 -7.61
N HIS A 72 0.66 -6.30 -7.49
CA HIS A 72 1.73 -7.08 -8.09
C HIS A 72 1.63 -7.15 -9.62
N LYS A 73 2.69 -7.60 -10.25
CA LYS A 73 2.79 -7.66 -11.71
C LYS A 73 2.68 -9.08 -12.29
N ASN A 74 2.37 -10.09 -11.48
CA ASN A 74 2.27 -11.47 -11.97
C ASN A 74 0.92 -11.73 -12.62
N MET A 75 0.59 -10.92 -13.61
CA MET A 75 -0.63 -10.99 -14.39
C MET A 75 -0.43 -10.21 -15.68
N SER A 76 -1.37 -10.31 -16.61
CA SER A 76 -1.29 -9.53 -17.84
C SER A 76 -1.43 -8.04 -17.56
N ILE A 77 -0.99 -7.22 -18.51
CA ILE A 77 -1.15 -5.77 -18.41
C ILE A 77 -2.61 -5.40 -18.25
N GLU A 78 -3.49 -6.05 -19.01
CA GLU A 78 -4.93 -5.80 -18.95
C GLU A 78 -5.52 -6.17 -17.60
N GLN A 79 -5.10 -7.29 -17.04
CA GLN A 79 -5.56 -7.71 -15.71
C GLN A 79 -5.10 -6.76 -14.63
N GLN A 80 -3.84 -6.33 -14.69
CA GLN A 80 -3.34 -5.35 -13.70
C GLN A 80 -4.08 -4.03 -13.81
N ALA A 81 -4.33 -3.57 -15.02
CA ALA A 81 -5.11 -2.35 -15.24
C ALA A 81 -6.51 -2.47 -14.67
N GLN A 82 -7.16 -3.63 -14.81
CA GLN A 82 -8.46 -3.88 -14.22
C GLN A 82 -8.44 -3.85 -12.71
N GLU A 83 -7.39 -4.43 -12.10
CA GLU A 83 -7.25 -4.42 -10.65
C GLU A 83 -7.07 -3.00 -10.11
N VAL A 84 -6.25 -2.19 -10.79
CA VAL A 84 -6.08 -0.77 -10.44
C VAL A 84 -7.42 -0.01 -10.59
N ASP A 85 -8.14 -0.28 -11.66
CA ASP A 85 -9.43 0.37 -11.92
C ASP A 85 -10.43 0.08 -10.80
N LYS A 86 -10.50 -1.15 -10.33
CA LYS A 86 -11.35 -1.50 -9.19
C LYS A 86 -11.03 -0.68 -7.95
N VAL A 87 -9.76 -0.50 -7.66
CA VAL A 87 -9.32 0.30 -6.52
C VAL A 87 -9.73 1.77 -6.71
N LYS A 88 -9.49 2.31 -7.89
CA LYS A 88 -9.83 3.72 -8.19
C LYS A 88 -11.32 3.98 -8.11
N ARG A 89 -12.13 3.06 -8.58
CA ARG A 89 -13.58 3.18 -8.45
C ARG A 89 -14.02 3.17 -6.99
N SER A 90 -13.40 2.34 -6.16
CA SER A 90 -13.75 2.30 -4.74
C SER A 90 -13.40 3.59 -4.02
N GLU A 91 -12.32 4.27 -4.42
CA GLU A 91 -11.93 5.56 -3.85
C GLU A 91 -12.99 6.63 -4.12
N ASN A 92 -13.65 6.54 -5.25
CA ASN A 92 -14.65 7.51 -5.65
C ASN A 92 -16.06 7.15 -5.16
N GLY A 93 -16.19 6.12 -4.33
CA GLY A 93 -17.48 5.65 -3.86
C GLY A 93 -18.32 4.98 -4.93
N VAL A 94 -17.75 4.68 -6.09
CA VAL A 94 -18.44 4.01 -7.19
C VAL A 94 -18.41 2.50 -6.94
N ILE A 95 -19.52 1.84 -7.30
CA ILE A 95 -19.58 0.38 -7.22
C ILE A 95 -18.55 -0.20 -8.19
N THR A 96 -17.72 -1.13 -7.69
CA THR A 96 -16.59 -1.66 -8.45
C THR A 96 -17.01 -2.62 -9.55
N ASP A 97 -18.22 -3.15 -9.51
CA ASP A 97 -18.75 -4.02 -10.55
C ASP A 97 -19.93 -3.33 -11.25
N PRO A 98 -19.71 -2.71 -12.42
CA PRO A 98 -20.78 -1.98 -13.11
C PRO A 98 -21.89 -2.86 -13.64
N PHE A 99 -21.70 -4.17 -13.70
CA PHE A 99 -22.75 -5.06 -14.16
C PHE A 99 -23.97 -5.06 -13.27
N TYR A 100 -23.81 -4.71 -12.01
CA TYR A 100 -24.93 -4.60 -11.08
C TYR A 100 -25.73 -3.32 -11.28
N LEU A 101 -25.20 -2.38 -12.04
CA LEU A 101 -25.80 -1.07 -12.19
C LEU A 101 -26.65 -0.94 -13.43
N SER A 102 -26.45 -1.81 -14.40
CA SER A 102 -27.13 -1.69 -15.68
C SER A 102 -28.40 -2.53 -15.69
N PRO A 103 -29.54 -1.91 -15.91
CA PRO A 103 -30.80 -2.66 -16.01
C PRO A 103 -30.89 -3.51 -17.26
N GLU A 104 -30.05 -3.28 -18.23
CA GLU A 104 -30.01 -4.07 -19.46
C GLU A 104 -29.20 -5.33 -19.32
N HIS A 105 -28.48 -5.47 -18.28
CA HIS A 105 -27.75 -6.69 -18.03
C HIS A 105 -28.69 -7.79 -17.62
#